data_676d0e5401f6ae32fb51a98fa2253cd3
#
_entry.id   676d0e5401f6ae32fb51a98fa2253cd3
#
_cell.length_a   1.000
_cell.length_b   1.000
_cell.length_c   1.000
_cell.angle_alpha   90.00
_cell.angle_beta   90.00
_cell.angle_gamma   90.00
#
_symmetry.space_group_name_H-M   'P 1'
#
loop_
_entity.id
_entity.type
_entity.pdbx_description
1 polymer ?
#
loop_
_entity_poly.entity_id
_entity_poly.type
_entity_poly.pdbx_seq_one_letter_code
_entity_poly.pdbx_strand_id
1 'polypeptide(L)'
;MELLKIGALVGGVTLSVTGAAGVIAAGAEGTARPPAAVQKPGNAGGLQDWVTAFRARALAAGIDGAVFDRAMQTVRYDPQVIRRDRNQSEFTKTIWAYLETATSDLRVTNGKKALAEQADALSQIETRYGVEKEIVTAIWGLESAYGTFRGSDPVLSSLATLAYDGRRRAFFEGELLDALRILQAGDTTPARMQGSWAGAMGHTQFMPSSFQQYAEDFTGDGKRDIWSDDPRDALASTAAYLKHFGWVQGQPWGVEVRLPEGFDYLLAGRDILKTAAEWRALGVRPVTGSLGDHGPASLLLPGGAEGAAFLIYANFAVIERYNSADAYVIGVGHLADRIAGGGPIEASWPVQDRALTYDERIELQTQLTAQGFDTVQIDAKIGPLTINAVRDFQLSRGLVPDGYASPRLLEALRAAAAE
;
A
#
# COMPACT_ATOMS: atom_id res chain seq x y z
N MET A 1 -28.35 17.66 16.56
CA MET A 1 -27.10 18.17 15.99
C MET A 1 -26.04 17.13 16.41
N GLU A 2 -26.08 15.97 15.73
CA GLU A 2 -25.17 14.85 15.99
C GLU A 2 -23.94 15.01 15.10
N LEU A 3 -22.80 15.12 15.76
CA LEU A 3 -21.48 15.09 15.12
C LEU A 3 -21.21 13.66 14.64
N LEU A 4 -21.31 13.45 13.32
CA LEU A 4 -20.80 12.25 12.67
C LEU A 4 -19.29 12.16 12.93
N LYS A 5 -18.90 11.23 13.77
CA LYS A 5 -17.52 10.77 13.90
C LYS A 5 -17.16 10.00 12.62
N ILE A 6 -16.61 10.68 11.63
CA ILE A 6 -15.96 10.03 10.50
C ILE A 6 -14.63 9.47 11.02
N GLY A 7 -14.62 8.18 11.32
CA GLY A 7 -13.40 7.48 11.67
C GLY A 7 -12.41 7.51 10.49
N ALA A 8 -11.22 8.03 10.74
CA ALA A 8 -10.12 7.97 9.80
C ALA A 8 -9.83 6.50 9.46
N LEU A 9 -10.08 6.11 8.20
CA LEU A 9 -9.65 4.83 7.66
C LEU A 9 -8.15 4.94 7.39
N VAL A 10 -7.35 4.53 8.35
CA VAL A 10 -5.92 4.28 8.12
C VAL A 10 -5.83 3.09 7.18
N GLY A 11 -5.45 3.33 5.94
CA GLY A 11 -5.19 2.28 4.97
C GLY A 11 -4.15 1.32 5.54
N GLY A 12 -4.50 0.03 5.61
CA GLY A 12 -3.58 -0.98 6.10
C GLY A 12 -2.37 -1.10 5.17
N VAL A 13 -1.20 -0.70 5.66
CA VAL A 13 0.08 -0.89 4.99
C VAL A 13 0.42 -2.37 5.00
N THR A 14 0.16 -3.08 3.91
CA THR A 14 0.74 -4.41 3.67
C THR A 14 2.12 -4.22 3.03
N LEU A 15 3.14 -4.08 3.86
CA LEU A 15 4.53 -4.07 3.41
C LEU A 15 4.96 -5.50 2.99
N SER A 16 5.01 -5.72 1.69
CA SER A 16 5.72 -6.87 1.12
C SER A 16 7.18 -6.46 0.87
N VAL A 17 8.08 -6.89 1.74
CA VAL A 17 9.52 -6.76 1.52
C VAL A 17 9.95 -7.89 0.59
N THR A 18 10.18 -7.61 -0.69
CA THR A 18 10.98 -8.47 -1.56
C THR A 18 12.42 -7.97 -1.58
N GLY A 19 13.23 -8.55 -0.70
CA GLY A 19 14.68 -8.46 -0.79
C GLY A 19 15.19 -9.31 -1.94
N ALA A 20 16.05 -8.75 -2.79
CA ALA A 20 16.82 -9.48 -3.76
C ALA A 20 17.74 -10.47 -3.03
N ALA A 21 17.56 -11.77 -3.26
CA ALA A 21 18.45 -12.79 -2.78
C ALA A 21 18.98 -13.60 -3.97
N GLY A 22 20.30 -13.70 -4.01
CA GLY A 22 21.01 -14.53 -4.96
C GLY A 22 20.70 -16.01 -4.79
N VAL A 23 20.76 -16.70 -5.91
CA VAL A 23 20.57 -18.14 -6.08
C VAL A 23 21.64 -18.91 -5.31
N ILE A 24 21.21 -19.85 -4.42
CA ILE A 24 21.92 -21.10 -4.15
C ILE A 24 20.88 -22.20 -4.01
N ALA A 25 21.02 -23.23 -4.87
CA ALA A 25 20.26 -24.47 -4.82
C ALA A 25 20.81 -25.42 -3.74
N ALA A 26 19.93 -26.11 -3.01
CA ALA A 26 19.97 -27.53 -2.77
C ALA A 26 19.03 -28.00 -1.64
N GLY A 27 18.34 -29.11 -1.86
CA GLY A 27 18.05 -30.12 -0.82
C GLY A 27 16.65 -30.04 -0.20
N ALA A 28 15.78 -30.92 -0.69
CA ALA A 28 14.50 -31.28 -0.08
C ALA A 28 14.68 -31.87 1.33
N GLU A 29 13.78 -31.47 2.25
CA GLU A 29 13.14 -32.39 3.20
C GLU A 29 11.97 -31.64 3.87
N GLY A 30 10.77 -32.15 3.63
CA GLY A 30 9.55 -31.62 4.23
C GLY A 30 9.50 -31.99 5.71
N THR A 31 9.52 -30.95 6.55
CA THR A 31 9.03 -31.05 7.93
C THR A 31 7.95 -30.01 8.12
N ALA A 32 6.72 -30.48 8.36
CA ALA A 32 5.60 -29.65 8.73
C ALA A 32 6.00 -28.73 9.90
N ARG A 33 5.91 -27.42 9.68
CA ARG A 33 6.13 -26.40 10.71
C ARG A 33 5.12 -26.64 11.84
N PRO A 34 5.53 -26.83 13.10
CA PRO A 34 4.56 -26.97 14.19
C PRO A 34 3.72 -25.70 14.28
N PRO A 35 2.42 -25.81 14.68
CA PRO A 35 1.56 -24.64 14.83
C PRO A 35 2.22 -23.65 15.78
N ALA A 36 2.26 -22.38 15.38
CA ALA A 36 2.83 -21.32 16.19
C ALA A 36 2.19 -21.35 17.59
N ALA A 37 3.01 -21.57 18.62
CA ALA A 37 2.54 -21.54 19.99
C ALA A 37 1.78 -20.22 20.22
N VAL A 38 0.55 -20.31 20.70
CA VAL A 38 -0.24 -19.15 21.11
C VAL A 38 0.54 -18.43 22.20
N GLN A 39 1.25 -17.36 21.83
CA GLN A 39 2.00 -16.55 22.78
C GLN A 39 0.98 -15.91 23.72
N LYS A 40 1.21 -16.03 25.04
CA LYS A 40 0.41 -15.29 26.03
C LYS A 40 0.46 -13.79 25.69
N PRO A 41 -0.66 -13.06 25.84
CA PRO A 41 -0.66 -11.62 25.62
C PRO A 41 0.45 -10.97 26.44
N GLY A 42 1.27 -10.13 25.79
CA GLY A 42 2.30 -9.37 26.47
C GLY A 42 1.70 -8.44 27.53
N ASN A 43 2.51 -7.97 28.43
CA ASN A 43 2.12 -7.01 29.46
C ASN A 43 3.20 -5.92 29.64
N ALA A 44 2.87 -4.88 30.41
CA ALA A 44 3.77 -3.74 30.63
C ALA A 44 5.11 -4.13 31.27
N GLY A 45 5.14 -5.08 32.20
CA GLY A 45 6.39 -5.55 32.82
C GLY A 45 7.29 -6.25 31.82
N GLY A 46 6.75 -7.17 31.03
CA GLY A 46 7.51 -7.86 30.01
C GLY A 46 8.04 -6.93 28.91
N LEU A 47 7.31 -5.85 28.56
CA LEU A 47 7.84 -4.82 27.66
C LEU A 47 9.07 -4.11 28.27
N GLN A 48 9.05 -3.81 29.58
CA GLN A 48 10.18 -3.15 30.23
C GLN A 48 11.42 -4.05 30.24
N ASP A 49 11.25 -5.35 30.52
CA ASP A 49 12.33 -6.33 30.44
C ASP A 49 12.89 -6.42 29.01
N TRP A 50 12.00 -6.42 28.02
CA TRP A 50 12.38 -6.44 26.61
C TRP A 50 13.15 -5.17 26.22
N VAL A 51 12.70 -3.97 26.64
CA VAL A 51 13.41 -2.69 26.41
C VAL A 51 14.81 -2.72 27.01
N THR A 52 14.96 -3.28 28.22
CA THR A 52 16.25 -3.44 28.87
C THR A 52 17.19 -4.33 28.06
N ALA A 53 16.68 -5.45 27.54
CA ALA A 53 17.45 -6.36 26.66
C ALA A 53 17.70 -5.74 25.26
N PHE A 54 16.80 -4.92 24.74
CA PHE A 54 16.93 -4.24 23.45
C PHE A 54 18.01 -3.16 23.48
N ARG A 55 18.29 -2.55 24.64
CA ARG A 55 19.31 -1.51 24.79
C ARG A 55 20.67 -1.92 24.23
N ALA A 56 21.13 -3.13 24.54
CA ALA A 56 22.43 -3.61 24.05
C ALA A 56 22.48 -3.67 22.51
N ARG A 57 21.36 -4.10 21.88
CA ARG A 57 21.25 -4.14 20.41
C ARG A 57 21.21 -2.75 19.79
N ALA A 58 20.50 -1.81 20.42
CA ALA A 58 20.44 -0.42 19.97
C ALA A 58 21.81 0.27 20.03
N LEU A 59 22.57 0.09 21.13
CA LEU A 59 23.93 0.61 21.24
C LEU A 59 24.86 0.00 20.19
N ALA A 60 24.77 -1.32 19.97
CA ALA A 60 25.54 -2.01 18.93
C ALA A 60 25.18 -1.53 17.51
N ALA A 61 23.94 -1.05 17.29
CA ALA A 61 23.48 -0.45 16.03
C ALA A 61 23.85 1.05 15.89
N GLY A 62 24.65 1.61 16.83
CA GLY A 62 25.14 2.98 16.77
C GLY A 62 24.21 4.04 17.40
N ILE A 63 23.23 3.62 18.20
CA ILE A 63 22.38 4.55 18.93
C ILE A 63 23.11 5.02 20.19
N ASP A 64 23.20 6.34 20.41
CA ASP A 64 23.74 6.93 21.63
C ASP A 64 22.91 6.52 22.87
N GLY A 65 23.60 6.14 23.95
CA GLY A 65 22.95 5.66 25.17
C GLY A 65 22.00 6.70 25.81
N ALA A 66 22.37 7.98 25.79
CA ALA A 66 21.51 9.03 26.32
C ALA A 66 20.28 9.29 25.44
N VAL A 67 20.40 9.14 24.12
CA VAL A 67 19.25 9.20 23.19
C VAL A 67 18.31 8.05 23.47
N PHE A 68 18.83 6.82 23.55
CA PHE A 68 18.05 5.63 23.88
C PHE A 68 17.30 5.81 25.20
N ASP A 69 18.02 6.13 26.26
CA ASP A 69 17.44 6.20 27.60
C ASP A 69 16.34 7.27 27.67
N ARG A 70 16.53 8.44 27.05
CA ARG A 70 15.51 9.50 26.94
C ARG A 70 14.28 9.06 26.16
N ALA A 71 14.48 8.39 25.01
CA ALA A 71 13.38 7.90 24.18
C ALA A 71 12.56 6.82 24.89
N MET A 72 13.23 5.85 25.50
CA MET A 72 12.57 4.70 26.14
C MET A 72 11.83 5.08 27.43
N GLN A 73 12.16 6.20 28.09
CA GLN A 73 11.36 6.72 29.21
C GLN A 73 9.91 7.04 28.83
N THR A 74 9.65 7.36 27.59
CA THR A 74 8.30 7.68 27.07
C THR A 74 7.52 6.45 26.62
N VAL A 75 8.18 5.30 26.44
CA VAL A 75 7.58 4.07 25.91
C VAL A 75 6.62 3.44 26.92
N ARG A 76 5.44 3.11 26.45
CA ARG A 76 4.38 2.42 27.20
C ARG A 76 3.83 1.26 26.38
N TYR A 77 3.49 0.17 27.05
CA TYR A 77 2.80 -0.97 26.41
C TYR A 77 1.37 -0.58 26.03
N ASP A 78 1.02 -0.77 24.75
CA ASP A 78 -0.33 -0.51 24.27
C ASP A 78 -0.98 -1.79 23.67
N PRO A 79 -1.87 -2.47 24.41
CA PRO A 79 -2.57 -3.64 23.91
C PRO A 79 -3.54 -3.35 22.76
N GLN A 80 -3.94 -2.07 22.53
CA GLN A 80 -4.77 -1.70 21.40
C GLN A 80 -4.00 -1.85 20.09
N VAL A 81 -2.71 -1.52 20.09
CA VAL A 81 -1.82 -1.70 18.94
C VAL A 81 -1.80 -3.17 18.50
N ILE A 82 -1.69 -4.12 19.46
CA ILE A 82 -1.72 -5.55 19.16
C ILE A 82 -3.08 -5.98 18.60
N ARG A 83 -4.18 -5.47 19.15
CA ARG A 83 -5.52 -5.76 18.62
C ARG A 83 -5.67 -5.28 17.19
N ARG A 84 -5.26 -4.04 16.90
CA ARG A 84 -5.30 -3.48 15.54
C ARG A 84 -4.43 -4.27 14.56
N ASP A 85 -3.22 -4.70 14.99
CA ASP A 85 -2.31 -5.49 14.15
C ASP A 85 -2.89 -6.87 13.81
N ARG A 86 -3.64 -7.49 14.71
CA ARG A 86 -4.27 -8.80 14.48
C ARG A 86 -5.55 -8.72 13.66
N ASN A 87 -6.28 -7.60 13.75
CA ASN A 87 -7.57 -7.41 13.07
C ASN A 87 -7.45 -6.79 11.67
N GLN A 88 -6.23 -6.52 11.16
CA GLN A 88 -6.03 -5.95 9.83
C GLN A 88 -6.55 -6.81 8.67
N SER A 89 -6.65 -8.12 8.87
CA SER A 89 -7.08 -9.07 7.84
C SER A 89 -8.60 -9.19 7.66
N GLU A 90 -9.40 -8.62 8.58
CA GLU A 90 -10.85 -8.86 8.60
C GLU A 90 -11.64 -7.90 7.69
N PHE A 91 -11.07 -6.76 7.29
CA PHE A 91 -11.75 -5.74 6.49
C PHE A 91 -11.13 -5.60 5.10
N THR A 92 -11.50 -6.46 4.19
CA THR A 92 -11.25 -6.22 2.76
C THR A 92 -12.47 -5.54 2.15
N LYS A 93 -12.25 -4.32 1.65
CA LYS A 93 -13.23 -3.63 0.80
C LYS A 93 -13.05 -4.06 -0.65
N THR A 94 -14.13 -4.04 -1.41
CA THR A 94 -14.01 -4.08 -2.86
C THR A 94 -13.30 -2.83 -3.36
N ILE A 95 -12.70 -2.90 -4.55
CA ILE A 95 -11.98 -1.74 -5.10
C ILE A 95 -12.90 -0.55 -5.29
N TRP A 96 -14.13 -0.74 -5.77
CA TRP A 96 -15.10 0.35 -5.94
C TRP A 96 -15.51 0.99 -4.61
N ALA A 97 -15.75 0.19 -3.56
CA ALA A 97 -16.05 0.73 -2.24
C ALA A 97 -14.86 1.49 -1.62
N TYR A 98 -13.62 1.12 -1.96
CA TYR A 98 -12.44 1.88 -1.60
C TYR A 98 -12.37 3.20 -2.38
N LEU A 99 -12.52 3.15 -3.70
CA LEU A 99 -12.43 4.32 -4.59
C LEU A 99 -13.52 5.36 -4.29
N GLU A 100 -14.75 4.93 -3.94
CA GLU A 100 -15.83 5.83 -3.52
C GLU A 100 -15.39 6.76 -2.38
N THR A 101 -14.59 6.26 -1.44
CA THR A 101 -14.04 7.06 -0.35
C THR A 101 -12.76 7.80 -0.77
N ALA A 102 -11.85 7.10 -1.46
CA ALA A 102 -10.53 7.59 -1.82
C ALA A 102 -10.57 8.74 -2.82
N THR A 103 -11.55 8.74 -3.72
CA THR A 103 -11.71 9.74 -4.79
C THR A 103 -13.03 10.49 -4.73
N SER A 104 -13.63 10.61 -3.52
CA SER A 104 -14.88 11.35 -3.30
C SER A 104 -14.76 12.82 -3.69
N ASP A 105 -15.86 13.42 -4.11
CA ASP A 105 -15.89 14.84 -4.51
C ASP A 105 -15.36 15.78 -3.41
N LEU A 106 -15.62 15.45 -2.14
CA LEU A 106 -15.06 16.18 -1.01
C LEU A 106 -13.53 16.09 -0.99
N ARG A 107 -12.97 14.89 -1.19
CA ARG A 107 -11.52 14.71 -1.22
C ARG A 107 -10.88 15.41 -2.41
N VAL A 108 -11.51 15.35 -3.58
CA VAL A 108 -11.08 16.10 -4.79
C VAL A 108 -11.09 17.60 -4.54
N THR A 109 -12.18 18.12 -3.96
CA THR A 109 -12.30 19.57 -3.64
C THR A 109 -11.22 20.01 -2.66
N ASN A 110 -10.99 19.23 -1.60
CA ASN A 110 -9.93 19.50 -0.63
C ASN A 110 -8.54 19.42 -1.28
N GLY A 111 -8.34 18.48 -2.22
CA GLY A 111 -7.10 18.34 -2.97
C GLY A 111 -6.79 19.53 -3.86
N LYS A 112 -7.77 20.02 -4.60
CA LYS A 112 -7.64 21.27 -5.39
C LYS A 112 -7.30 22.47 -4.52
N LYS A 113 -7.91 22.56 -3.33
CA LYS A 113 -7.61 23.60 -2.35
C LYS A 113 -6.18 23.47 -1.83
N ALA A 114 -5.78 22.28 -1.38
CA ALA A 114 -4.43 22.01 -0.87
C ALA A 114 -3.35 22.28 -1.93
N LEU A 115 -3.60 21.87 -3.20
CA LEU A 115 -2.72 22.16 -4.33
C LEU A 115 -2.55 23.67 -4.54
N ALA A 116 -3.65 24.45 -4.44
CA ALA A 116 -3.59 25.89 -4.60
C ALA A 116 -2.89 26.59 -3.43
N GLU A 117 -3.13 26.15 -2.19
CA GLU A 117 -2.48 26.68 -0.98
C GLU A 117 -0.98 26.43 -0.95
N GLN A 118 -0.50 25.32 -1.54
CA GLN A 118 0.90 24.95 -1.60
C GLN A 118 1.52 25.10 -3.01
N ALA A 119 0.90 25.90 -3.88
CA ALA A 119 1.24 25.97 -5.30
C ALA A 119 2.73 26.26 -5.55
N ASP A 120 3.30 27.24 -4.86
CA ASP A 120 4.69 27.63 -5.03
C ASP A 120 5.66 26.52 -4.60
N ALA A 121 5.42 25.91 -3.45
CA ALA A 121 6.24 24.81 -2.94
C ALA A 121 6.13 23.57 -3.84
N LEU A 122 4.91 23.18 -4.20
CA LEU A 122 4.67 22.01 -5.06
C LEU A 122 5.25 22.20 -6.46
N SER A 123 5.23 23.42 -7.03
CA SER A 123 5.87 23.69 -8.32
C SER A 123 7.40 23.60 -8.24
N GLN A 124 8.00 24.03 -7.14
CA GLN A 124 9.44 23.87 -6.91
C GLN A 124 9.82 22.39 -6.71
N ILE A 125 8.99 21.64 -5.94
CA ILE A 125 9.14 20.20 -5.72
C ILE A 125 9.05 19.44 -7.05
N GLU A 126 8.03 19.71 -7.87
CA GLU A 126 7.87 19.13 -9.20
C GLU A 126 9.09 19.40 -10.08
N THR A 127 9.58 20.64 -10.10
CA THR A 127 10.78 21.01 -10.86
C THR A 127 12.04 20.26 -10.36
N ARG A 128 12.20 20.12 -9.05
CA ARG A 128 13.39 19.48 -8.44
C ARG A 128 13.40 17.96 -8.59
N TYR A 129 12.24 17.33 -8.44
CA TYR A 129 12.15 15.86 -8.39
C TYR A 129 11.58 15.24 -9.67
N GLY A 130 10.93 16.01 -10.54
CA GLY A 130 10.29 15.51 -11.76
C GLY A 130 9.08 14.61 -11.46
N VAL A 131 8.36 14.89 -10.40
CA VAL A 131 7.11 14.19 -10.00
C VAL A 131 5.99 15.20 -10.02
N GLU A 132 4.91 14.90 -10.71
CA GLU A 132 3.78 15.80 -10.86
C GLU A 132 3.18 16.15 -9.50
N LYS A 133 2.93 17.44 -9.28
CA LYS A 133 2.41 17.98 -8.03
C LYS A 133 1.06 17.39 -7.64
N GLU A 134 0.24 16.99 -8.62
CA GLU A 134 -1.05 16.35 -8.40
C GLU A 134 -0.89 14.96 -7.77
N ILE A 135 0.14 14.19 -8.15
CA ILE A 135 0.46 12.88 -7.56
C ILE A 135 0.91 13.04 -6.10
N VAL A 136 1.82 13.99 -5.84
CA VAL A 136 2.27 14.29 -4.47
C VAL A 136 1.08 14.72 -3.59
N THR A 137 0.20 15.58 -4.14
CA THR A 137 -1.02 16.04 -3.46
C THR A 137 -2.00 14.90 -3.22
N ALA A 138 -2.15 13.97 -4.16
CA ALA A 138 -3.05 12.83 -4.02
C ALA A 138 -2.57 11.86 -2.92
N ILE A 139 -1.27 11.56 -2.86
CA ILE A 139 -0.69 10.77 -1.76
C ILE A 139 -0.95 11.46 -0.42
N TRP A 140 -0.66 12.76 -0.31
CA TRP A 140 -0.95 13.54 0.89
C TRP A 140 -2.42 13.46 1.30
N GLY A 141 -3.31 13.52 0.31
CA GLY A 141 -4.76 13.40 0.51
C GLY A 141 -5.19 12.02 1.03
N LEU A 142 -4.62 10.94 0.51
CA LEU A 142 -4.95 9.57 0.94
C LEU A 142 -4.35 9.23 2.30
N GLU A 143 -3.12 9.67 2.56
CA GLU A 143 -2.40 9.32 3.79
C GLU A 143 -2.94 10.07 5.02
N SER A 144 -3.22 11.36 4.90
CA SER A 144 -3.58 12.17 6.08
C SER A 144 -4.73 13.15 5.87
N ALA A 145 -5.52 13.00 4.78
CA ALA A 145 -6.53 13.97 4.38
C ALA A 145 -5.96 15.40 4.36
N TYR A 146 -4.85 15.57 3.63
CA TYR A 146 -4.11 16.84 3.49
C TYR A 146 -3.61 17.39 4.84
N GLY A 147 -3.06 16.50 5.69
CA GLY A 147 -2.49 16.83 6.98
C GLY A 147 -3.48 16.96 8.14
N THR A 148 -4.78 16.75 7.88
CA THR A 148 -5.82 16.82 8.94
C THR A 148 -5.72 15.66 9.94
N PHE A 149 -5.28 14.48 9.49
CA PHE A 149 -5.21 13.24 10.29
C PHE A 149 -3.83 12.58 10.13
N ARG A 150 -2.82 13.13 10.81
CA ARG A 150 -1.44 12.64 10.77
C ARG A 150 -1.17 11.47 11.73
N GLY A 151 -2.19 11.04 12.49
CA GLY A 151 -2.06 10.10 13.59
C GLY A 151 -1.67 10.79 14.89
N SER A 152 -2.03 10.16 16.01
CA SER A 152 -1.76 10.67 17.35
C SER A 152 -1.18 9.61 18.28
N ASP A 153 -0.93 8.40 17.76
CA ASP A 153 -0.31 7.34 18.56
C ASP A 153 1.19 7.65 18.76
N PRO A 154 1.76 7.47 19.98
CA PRO A 154 3.17 7.63 20.22
C PRO A 154 3.96 6.54 19.47
N VAL A 155 4.65 6.90 18.38
CA VAL A 155 5.33 5.97 17.46
C VAL A 155 6.30 5.04 18.19
N LEU A 156 7.08 5.55 19.13
CA LEU A 156 8.03 4.72 19.90
C LEU A 156 7.32 3.64 20.71
N SER A 157 6.18 3.97 21.35
CA SER A 157 5.37 2.99 22.09
C SER A 157 4.74 1.95 21.18
N SER A 158 4.22 2.39 20.03
CA SER A 158 3.63 1.51 19.02
C SER A 158 4.64 0.50 18.50
N LEU A 159 5.81 0.98 18.03
CA LEU A 159 6.87 0.15 17.48
C LEU A 159 7.46 -0.82 18.52
N ALA A 160 7.73 -0.33 19.75
CA ALA A 160 8.23 -1.16 20.83
C ALA A 160 7.21 -2.25 21.23
N THR A 161 5.93 -1.92 21.30
CA THR A 161 4.86 -2.90 21.58
C THR A 161 4.79 -3.97 20.50
N LEU A 162 4.84 -3.60 19.21
CA LEU A 162 4.80 -4.53 18.08
C LEU A 162 6.06 -5.42 17.99
N ALA A 163 7.22 -4.84 18.26
CA ALA A 163 8.48 -5.60 18.33
C ALA A 163 8.46 -6.61 19.49
N TYR A 164 7.95 -6.19 20.65
CA TYR A 164 7.80 -7.04 21.83
C TYR A 164 6.79 -8.17 21.61
N ASP A 165 5.63 -7.92 20.97
CA ASP A 165 4.63 -8.96 20.63
C ASP A 165 5.22 -10.09 19.77
N GLY A 166 6.19 -9.77 18.92
CA GLY A 166 7.05 -10.75 18.25
C GLY A 166 6.51 -11.29 16.92
N ARG A 167 5.28 -11.01 16.52
CA ARG A 167 4.72 -11.51 15.24
C ARG A 167 5.55 -11.08 14.02
N ARG A 168 6.07 -9.85 14.03
CA ARG A 168 6.97 -9.26 13.03
C ARG A 168 8.15 -8.58 13.70
N ARG A 169 8.76 -9.26 14.69
CA ARG A 169 9.79 -8.67 15.56
C ARG A 169 10.89 -7.97 14.81
N ALA A 170 11.57 -8.67 13.90
CA ALA A 170 12.72 -8.11 13.20
C ALA A 170 12.39 -6.83 12.43
N PHE A 171 11.21 -6.79 11.81
CA PHE A 171 10.73 -5.60 11.11
C PHE A 171 10.54 -4.43 12.08
N PHE A 172 9.76 -4.61 13.15
CA PHE A 172 9.47 -3.52 14.08
C PHE A 172 10.66 -3.11 14.94
N GLU A 173 11.60 -4.01 15.25
CA GLU A 173 12.89 -3.64 15.86
C GLU A 173 13.72 -2.76 14.91
N GLY A 174 13.73 -3.05 13.59
CA GLY A 174 14.37 -2.22 12.58
C GLY A 174 13.75 -0.82 12.52
N GLU A 175 12.44 -0.74 12.43
CA GLU A 175 11.72 0.55 12.43
C GLU A 175 11.95 1.35 13.72
N LEU A 176 12.02 0.68 14.88
CA LEU A 176 12.34 1.33 16.15
C LEU A 176 13.78 1.87 16.19
N LEU A 177 14.75 1.14 15.62
CA LEU A 177 16.12 1.63 15.47
C LEU A 177 16.18 2.88 14.58
N ASP A 178 15.44 2.88 13.46
CA ASP A 178 15.37 4.03 12.58
C ASP A 178 14.68 5.24 13.25
N ALA A 179 13.63 5.00 14.04
CA ALA A 179 13.01 6.03 14.86
C ALA A 179 14.01 6.64 15.86
N LEU A 180 14.85 5.82 16.49
CA LEU A 180 15.91 6.30 17.38
C LEU A 180 17.00 7.10 16.65
N ARG A 181 17.36 6.72 15.41
CA ARG A 181 18.28 7.50 14.55
C ARG A 181 17.71 8.87 14.19
N ILE A 182 16.40 8.96 13.92
CA ILE A 182 15.70 10.24 13.69
C ILE A 182 15.84 11.16 14.90
N LEU A 183 15.62 10.62 16.10
CA LEU A 183 15.81 11.38 17.36
C LEU A 183 17.25 11.78 17.58
N GLN A 184 18.20 10.91 17.24
CA GLN A 184 19.64 11.17 17.37
C GLN A 184 20.11 12.26 16.41
N ALA A 185 19.54 12.33 15.19
CA ALA A 185 19.79 13.39 14.22
C ALA A 185 19.20 14.74 14.66
N GLY A 186 18.23 14.74 15.59
CA GLY A 186 17.58 15.95 16.07
C GLY A 186 16.43 16.47 15.20
N ASP A 187 15.99 15.68 14.23
CA ASP A 187 14.87 16.04 13.34
C ASP A 187 13.56 16.27 14.12
N THR A 188 13.38 15.52 15.22
CA THR A 188 12.21 15.68 16.10
C THR A 188 12.53 15.27 17.54
N THR A 189 11.54 15.29 18.43
CA THR A 189 11.63 14.85 19.82
C THR A 189 10.70 13.67 20.08
N PRO A 190 10.95 12.85 21.14
CA PRO A 190 10.06 11.73 21.47
C PRO A 190 8.59 12.14 21.64
N ALA A 191 8.33 13.33 22.20
CA ALA A 191 6.97 13.83 22.41
C ALA A 191 6.26 14.25 21.10
N ARG A 192 7.02 14.71 20.10
CA ARG A 192 6.50 15.12 18.78
C ARG A 192 6.43 13.96 17.78
N MET A 193 7.12 12.84 18.05
CA MET A 193 7.14 11.67 17.18
C MET A 193 5.81 10.90 17.31
N GLN A 194 4.77 11.47 16.72
CA GLN A 194 3.42 10.91 16.67
C GLN A 194 3.12 10.43 15.26
N GLY A 195 2.19 9.47 15.15
CA GLY A 195 1.79 8.90 13.87
C GLY A 195 0.68 7.88 14.01
N SER A 196 0.67 6.90 13.12
CA SER A 196 -0.26 5.76 13.18
C SER A 196 0.16 4.75 14.25
N TRP A 197 -0.77 3.90 14.65
CA TRP A 197 -0.50 2.78 15.56
C TRP A 197 0.55 1.77 15.03
N ALA A 198 0.83 1.78 13.72
CA ALA A 198 1.84 0.92 13.10
C ALA A 198 3.19 1.63 12.88
N GLY A 199 3.32 2.90 13.28
CA GLY A 199 4.56 3.64 13.20
C GLY A 199 4.73 4.53 11.96
N ALA A 200 3.72 4.66 11.11
CA ALA A 200 3.75 5.60 9.99
C ALA A 200 3.55 7.05 10.49
N MET A 201 4.33 8.01 9.97
CA MET A 201 4.53 9.32 10.56
C MET A 201 4.22 10.47 9.61
N GLY A 202 3.68 11.54 10.18
CA GLY A 202 3.59 12.85 9.53
C GLY A 202 2.55 12.93 8.43
N HIS A 203 2.68 13.96 7.58
CA HIS A 203 1.72 14.32 6.55
C HIS A 203 1.51 13.21 5.49
N THR A 204 2.56 12.48 5.15
CA THR A 204 2.56 11.46 4.09
C THR A 204 2.86 10.07 4.60
N GLN A 205 2.74 9.87 5.94
CA GLN A 205 2.75 8.58 6.62
C GLN A 205 4.00 7.73 6.32
N PHE A 206 5.17 8.35 6.37
CA PHE A 206 6.45 7.64 6.23
C PHE A 206 6.71 6.72 7.42
N MET A 207 7.14 5.50 7.12
CA MET A 207 7.77 4.64 8.12
C MET A 207 9.15 5.21 8.50
N PRO A 208 9.67 4.96 9.72
CA PRO A 208 11.00 5.43 10.12
C PRO A 208 12.11 5.06 9.14
N SER A 209 12.09 3.87 8.58
CA SER A 209 13.05 3.44 7.55
C SER A 209 12.94 4.25 6.25
N SER A 210 11.72 4.56 5.81
CA SER A 210 11.49 5.43 4.64
C SER A 210 11.96 6.86 4.93
N PHE A 211 11.72 7.36 6.13
CA PHE A 211 12.22 8.66 6.56
C PHE A 211 13.74 8.73 6.48
N GLN A 212 14.45 7.74 7.03
CA GLN A 212 15.92 7.71 7.00
C GLN A 212 16.48 7.77 5.58
N GLN A 213 15.81 7.16 4.64
CA GLN A 213 16.32 7.02 3.27
C GLN A 213 15.91 8.17 2.34
N TYR A 214 14.73 8.78 2.56
CA TYR A 214 14.09 9.66 1.57
C TYR A 214 13.60 11.00 2.12
N ALA A 215 13.67 11.22 3.45
CA ALA A 215 13.23 12.49 4.01
C ALA A 215 14.16 13.64 3.61
N GLU A 216 13.55 14.74 3.18
CA GLU A 216 14.22 15.95 2.70
C GLU A 216 14.00 17.12 3.67
N ASP A 217 15.04 17.89 3.92
CA ASP A 217 14.96 19.24 4.48
C ASP A 217 14.77 20.21 3.30
N PHE A 218 13.54 20.38 2.87
CA PHE A 218 13.21 21.23 1.74
C PHE A 218 13.12 22.70 2.16
N THR A 219 12.76 22.97 3.41
CA THR A 219 12.68 24.30 3.98
C THR A 219 14.06 24.91 4.25
N GLY A 220 15.10 24.08 4.40
CA GLY A 220 16.48 24.48 4.65
C GLY A 220 16.73 24.97 6.06
N ASP A 221 15.92 24.53 7.04
CA ASP A 221 16.06 24.92 8.46
C ASP A 221 16.97 23.97 9.25
N GLY A 222 17.54 22.97 8.61
CA GLY A 222 18.42 21.95 9.20
C GLY A 222 17.66 20.76 9.80
N LYS A 223 16.36 20.60 9.53
CA LYS A 223 15.52 19.49 9.98
C LYS A 223 14.66 18.95 8.86
N ARG A 224 14.41 17.66 8.87
CA ARG A 224 13.47 16.99 7.98
C ARG A 224 12.13 16.86 8.70
N ASP A 225 11.42 17.99 8.93
CA ASP A 225 10.23 18.02 9.79
C ASP A 225 8.94 17.66 9.02
N ILE A 226 8.56 16.38 9.05
CA ILE A 226 7.32 15.88 8.45
C ILE A 226 6.09 15.96 9.39
N TRP A 227 6.28 16.44 10.65
CA TRP A 227 5.24 16.44 11.70
C TRP A 227 4.61 17.82 11.92
N SER A 228 5.30 18.91 11.57
CA SER A 228 4.83 20.27 11.77
C SER A 228 3.59 20.60 10.93
N ASP A 229 3.01 21.77 11.13
CA ASP A 229 1.89 22.23 10.31
C ASP A 229 2.31 22.68 8.90
N ASP A 230 3.61 22.92 8.70
CA ASP A 230 4.20 23.16 7.39
C ASP A 230 4.44 21.82 6.67
N PRO A 231 3.74 21.52 5.56
CA PRO A 231 3.86 20.21 4.91
C PRO A 231 5.05 20.08 3.95
N ARG A 232 5.81 21.15 3.71
CA ARG A 232 6.76 21.23 2.60
C ARG A 232 7.82 20.14 2.61
N ASP A 233 8.40 19.84 3.77
CA ASP A 233 9.40 18.77 3.89
C ASP A 233 8.78 17.39 3.62
N ALA A 234 7.55 17.15 4.09
CA ALA A 234 6.84 15.90 3.82
C ALA A 234 6.49 15.72 2.34
N LEU A 235 6.04 16.80 1.68
CA LEU A 235 5.70 16.78 0.25
C LEU A 235 6.96 16.57 -0.60
N ALA A 236 8.06 17.24 -0.28
CA ALA A 236 9.34 17.05 -0.94
C ALA A 236 9.89 15.63 -0.72
N SER A 237 9.78 15.11 0.50
CA SER A 237 10.17 13.73 0.83
C SER A 237 9.38 12.70 0.02
N THR A 238 8.08 12.93 -0.17
CA THR A 238 7.24 12.07 -1.01
C THR A 238 7.69 12.09 -2.46
N ALA A 239 7.99 13.26 -3.02
CA ALA A 239 8.50 13.38 -4.37
C ALA A 239 9.90 12.74 -4.52
N ALA A 240 10.78 12.92 -3.53
CA ALA A 240 12.10 12.27 -3.50
C ALA A 240 11.98 10.74 -3.48
N TYR A 241 11.03 10.20 -2.69
CA TYR A 241 10.72 8.77 -2.65
C TYR A 241 10.31 8.25 -4.04
N LEU A 242 9.32 8.87 -4.68
CA LEU A 242 8.84 8.43 -6.00
C LEU A 242 9.93 8.55 -7.07
N LYS A 243 10.72 9.64 -7.06
CA LYS A 243 11.87 9.80 -7.94
C LYS A 243 12.91 8.69 -7.76
N HIS A 244 13.22 8.33 -6.49
CA HIS A 244 14.18 7.26 -6.19
C HIS A 244 13.74 5.93 -6.80
N PHE A 245 12.44 5.63 -6.78
CA PHE A 245 11.90 4.40 -7.36
C PHE A 245 11.62 4.48 -8.87
N GLY A 246 12.09 5.53 -9.54
CA GLY A 246 12.08 5.62 -10.99
C GLY A 246 10.83 6.24 -11.59
N TRP A 247 10.21 7.19 -10.88
CA TRP A 247 9.11 7.98 -11.45
C TRP A 247 9.53 8.61 -12.80
N VAL A 248 8.69 8.45 -13.79
CA VAL A 248 8.88 8.99 -15.14
C VAL A 248 7.92 10.16 -15.33
N GLN A 249 8.46 11.37 -15.33
CA GLN A 249 7.66 12.59 -15.52
C GLN A 249 6.92 12.56 -16.87
N GLY A 250 5.66 12.92 -16.89
CA GLY A 250 4.82 12.94 -18.08
C GLY A 250 4.29 11.56 -18.51
N GLN A 251 4.71 10.47 -17.88
CA GLN A 251 4.10 9.16 -18.09
C GLN A 251 2.91 8.99 -17.14
N PRO A 252 1.70 8.63 -17.62
CA PRO A 252 0.58 8.35 -16.75
C PRO A 252 0.85 7.14 -15.85
N TRP A 253 0.22 7.06 -14.69
CA TRP A 253 0.18 5.84 -13.88
C TRP A 253 -0.61 4.74 -14.59
N GLY A 254 -1.72 5.12 -15.24
CA GLY A 254 -2.62 4.27 -15.99
C GLY A 254 -3.60 5.08 -16.84
N VAL A 255 -4.25 4.40 -17.76
CA VAL A 255 -5.29 4.97 -18.63
C VAL A 255 -6.48 4.03 -18.64
N GLU A 256 -7.68 4.53 -18.31
CA GLU A 256 -8.91 3.75 -18.42
C GLU A 256 -9.21 3.43 -19.89
N VAL A 257 -9.51 2.17 -20.18
CA VAL A 257 -9.73 1.69 -21.55
C VAL A 257 -11.00 0.87 -21.67
N ARG A 258 -11.54 0.82 -22.92
CA ARG A 258 -12.60 -0.09 -23.33
C ARG A 258 -12.00 -1.22 -24.14
N LEU A 259 -12.40 -2.44 -23.80
CA LEU A 259 -12.01 -3.64 -24.51
C LEU A 259 -13.05 -3.94 -25.61
N PRO A 260 -12.63 -4.50 -26.77
CA PRO A 260 -13.57 -4.89 -27.80
C PRO A 260 -14.39 -6.11 -27.37
N GLU A 261 -15.52 -6.33 -28.04
CA GLU A 261 -16.26 -7.59 -27.92
C GLU A 261 -15.37 -8.78 -28.32
N GLY A 262 -15.46 -9.88 -27.57
CA GLY A 262 -14.61 -11.06 -27.80
C GLY A 262 -13.14 -10.88 -27.46
N PHE A 263 -12.79 -9.89 -26.62
CA PHE A 263 -11.41 -9.68 -26.19
C PHE A 263 -10.82 -10.94 -25.54
N ASP A 264 -9.58 -11.27 -25.88
CA ASP A 264 -8.82 -12.34 -25.26
C ASP A 264 -8.31 -11.91 -23.89
N TYR A 265 -8.99 -12.31 -22.82
CA TYR A 265 -8.64 -11.97 -21.43
C TYR A 265 -7.33 -12.59 -20.96
N LEU A 266 -6.77 -13.57 -21.67
CA LEU A 266 -5.43 -14.09 -21.38
C LEU A 266 -4.33 -13.07 -21.68
N LEU A 267 -4.64 -12.02 -22.45
CA LEU A 267 -3.75 -10.87 -22.66
C LEU A 267 -3.73 -9.88 -21.48
N ALA A 268 -4.59 -10.04 -20.49
CA ALA A 268 -4.55 -9.24 -19.28
C ALA A 268 -3.54 -9.83 -18.29
N GLY A 269 -2.65 -8.99 -17.74
CA GLY A 269 -1.65 -9.40 -16.76
C GLY A 269 -0.47 -8.47 -16.75
N ARG A 270 0.16 -8.32 -15.60
CA ARG A 270 1.27 -7.37 -15.38
C ARG A 270 2.52 -7.71 -16.18
N ASP A 271 2.72 -8.98 -16.48
CA ASP A 271 3.87 -9.48 -17.23
C ASP A 271 3.70 -9.38 -18.76
N ILE A 272 2.49 -9.03 -19.24
CA ILE A 272 2.18 -8.92 -20.66
C ILE A 272 2.24 -7.45 -21.06
N LEU A 273 3.43 -7.04 -21.46
CA LEU A 273 3.72 -5.67 -21.88
C LEU A 273 3.55 -5.53 -23.39
N LYS A 274 2.78 -4.51 -23.81
CA LYS A 274 2.57 -4.15 -25.21
C LYS A 274 2.65 -2.64 -25.39
N THR A 275 3.06 -2.22 -26.56
CA THR A 275 3.04 -0.81 -26.98
C THR A 275 1.63 -0.30 -27.17
N ALA A 276 1.44 1.02 -27.16
CA ALA A 276 0.15 1.63 -27.47
C ALA A 276 -0.38 1.22 -28.88
N ALA A 277 0.51 1.00 -29.86
CA ALA A 277 0.16 0.55 -31.20
C ALA A 277 -0.39 -0.89 -31.19
N GLU A 278 0.24 -1.80 -30.45
CA GLU A 278 -0.20 -3.19 -30.30
C GLU A 278 -1.54 -3.26 -29.58
N TRP A 279 -1.74 -2.51 -28.50
CA TRP A 279 -3.02 -2.45 -27.81
C TRP A 279 -4.14 -1.92 -28.74
N ARG A 280 -3.85 -0.87 -29.53
CA ARG A 280 -4.80 -0.34 -30.52
C ARG A 280 -5.14 -1.39 -31.61
N ALA A 281 -4.14 -2.17 -32.07
CA ALA A 281 -4.34 -3.23 -33.04
C ALA A 281 -5.27 -4.36 -32.51
N LEU A 282 -5.20 -4.63 -31.20
CA LEU A 282 -6.11 -5.54 -30.50
C LEU A 282 -7.51 -4.95 -30.22
N GLY A 283 -7.81 -3.74 -30.70
CA GLY A 283 -9.11 -3.10 -30.52
C GLY A 283 -9.26 -2.33 -29.20
N VAL A 284 -8.25 -2.30 -28.34
CA VAL A 284 -8.30 -1.54 -27.08
C VAL A 284 -8.32 -0.03 -27.39
N ARG A 285 -9.23 0.70 -26.74
CA ARG A 285 -9.44 2.13 -26.94
C ARG A 285 -9.47 2.85 -25.60
N PRO A 286 -8.84 4.03 -25.45
CA PRO A 286 -9.00 4.83 -24.23
C PRO A 286 -10.44 5.30 -24.10
N VAL A 287 -10.90 5.43 -22.86
CA VAL A 287 -12.24 5.95 -22.56
C VAL A 287 -12.34 7.41 -22.98
N THR A 288 -11.30 8.19 -22.73
CA THR A 288 -11.20 9.60 -23.12
C THR A 288 -9.92 9.86 -23.91
N GLY A 289 -9.97 10.79 -24.85
CA GLY A 289 -8.81 11.24 -25.61
C GLY A 289 -8.22 10.19 -26.55
N SER A 290 -6.90 10.10 -26.61
CA SER A 290 -6.16 9.15 -27.45
C SER A 290 -5.14 8.38 -26.63
N LEU A 291 -4.90 7.12 -26.97
CA LEU A 291 -3.84 6.32 -26.36
C LEU A 291 -2.48 6.81 -26.86
N GLY A 292 -1.81 7.64 -26.06
CA GLY A 292 -0.48 8.16 -26.33
C GLY A 292 0.60 7.07 -26.24
N ASP A 293 1.75 7.34 -26.82
CA ASP A 293 2.93 6.48 -26.67
C ASP A 293 3.71 6.92 -25.42
N HIS A 294 3.42 6.27 -24.32
CA HIS A 294 4.08 6.48 -23.02
C HIS A 294 5.03 5.33 -22.66
N GLY A 295 5.39 4.49 -23.62
CA GLY A 295 6.12 3.25 -23.42
C GLY A 295 5.19 2.03 -23.28
N PRO A 296 5.76 0.86 -22.95
CA PRO A 296 4.98 -0.36 -22.81
C PRO A 296 4.03 -0.28 -21.61
N ALA A 297 2.84 -0.84 -21.80
CA ALA A 297 1.80 -0.93 -20.77
C ALA A 297 1.27 -2.36 -20.67
N SER A 298 0.77 -2.74 -19.51
CA SER A 298 0.04 -3.98 -19.28
C SER A 298 -1.43 -3.70 -18.94
N LEU A 299 -2.31 -4.68 -19.20
CA LEU A 299 -3.72 -4.55 -18.94
C LEU A 299 -4.06 -5.08 -17.54
N LEU A 300 -4.66 -4.24 -16.72
CA LEU A 300 -5.15 -4.55 -15.38
C LEU A 300 -6.69 -4.56 -15.35
N LEU A 301 -7.26 -5.61 -14.78
CA LEU A 301 -8.71 -5.83 -14.65
C LEU A 301 -9.10 -6.02 -13.16
N PRO A 302 -9.15 -4.96 -12.37
CA PRO A 302 -9.32 -5.07 -10.92
C PRO A 302 -10.72 -5.53 -10.47
N GLY A 303 -11.70 -5.46 -11.35
CA GLY A 303 -13.07 -5.97 -11.17
C GLY A 303 -13.45 -7.03 -12.19
N GLY A 304 -12.45 -7.67 -12.83
CA GLY A 304 -12.69 -8.64 -13.90
C GLY A 304 -13.26 -8.03 -15.17
N ALA A 305 -13.89 -8.87 -16.00
CA ALA A 305 -14.46 -8.49 -17.29
C ALA A 305 -15.64 -7.50 -17.18
N GLU A 306 -16.33 -7.50 -16.03
CA GLU A 306 -17.49 -6.63 -15.76
C GLU A 306 -17.10 -5.28 -15.14
N GLY A 307 -15.80 -5.09 -14.83
CA GLY A 307 -15.26 -3.90 -14.18
C GLY A 307 -14.50 -2.97 -15.11
N ALA A 308 -13.99 -1.88 -14.55
CA ALA A 308 -13.07 -0.98 -15.25
C ALA A 308 -11.78 -1.70 -15.65
N ALA A 309 -11.28 -1.37 -16.84
CA ALA A 309 -10.02 -1.87 -17.38
C ALA A 309 -9.02 -0.72 -17.50
N PHE A 310 -7.76 -0.97 -17.12
CA PHE A 310 -6.71 0.04 -17.17
C PHE A 310 -5.47 -0.48 -17.90
N LEU A 311 -4.93 0.30 -18.83
CA LEU A 311 -3.54 0.13 -19.23
C LEU A 311 -2.67 0.82 -18.20
N ILE A 312 -1.82 0.06 -17.50
CA ILE A 312 -0.94 0.55 -16.45
C ILE A 312 0.49 0.64 -16.95
N TYR A 313 1.19 1.69 -16.56
CA TYR A 313 2.57 2.01 -16.98
C TYR A 313 3.57 1.85 -15.83
N ALA A 314 4.83 2.17 -16.07
CA ALA A 314 5.88 2.02 -15.05
C ALA A 314 5.59 2.83 -13.78
N ASN A 315 4.98 4.00 -13.89
CA ASN A 315 4.60 4.82 -12.73
C ASN A 315 3.58 4.13 -11.79
N PHE A 316 2.78 3.18 -12.30
CA PHE A 316 1.94 2.34 -11.45
C PHE A 316 2.78 1.57 -10.43
N ALA A 317 3.84 0.91 -10.89
CA ALA A 317 4.75 0.16 -10.04
C ALA A 317 5.55 1.06 -9.06
N VAL A 318 5.76 2.32 -9.41
CA VAL A 318 6.38 3.29 -8.49
C VAL A 318 5.43 3.64 -7.34
N ILE A 319 4.14 3.87 -7.61
CA ILE A 319 3.15 4.11 -6.54
C ILE A 319 2.98 2.86 -5.66
N GLU A 320 3.06 1.64 -6.24
CA GLU A 320 3.03 0.39 -5.48
C GLU A 320 4.12 0.29 -4.41
N ARG A 321 5.25 0.97 -4.59
CA ARG A 321 6.31 1.02 -3.55
C ARG A 321 5.82 1.71 -2.30
N TYR A 322 4.90 2.67 -2.44
CA TYR A 322 4.28 3.34 -1.30
C TYR A 322 3.28 2.43 -0.59
N ASN A 323 2.41 1.78 -1.37
CA ASN A 323 1.46 0.77 -0.88
C ASN A 323 1.11 -0.19 -2.02
N SER A 324 1.30 -1.48 -1.80
CA SER A 324 1.20 -2.54 -2.82
C SER A 324 -0.23 -2.93 -3.20
N ALA A 325 -1.26 -2.31 -2.63
CA ALA A 325 -2.65 -2.61 -2.97
C ALA A 325 -3.06 -1.88 -4.27
N ASP A 326 -3.56 -2.59 -5.28
CA ASP A 326 -4.06 -2.02 -6.53
C ASP A 326 -5.10 -0.91 -6.30
N ALA A 327 -5.98 -1.11 -5.32
CA ALA A 327 -6.97 -0.12 -4.93
C ALA A 327 -6.32 1.21 -4.48
N TYR A 328 -5.20 1.14 -3.75
CA TYR A 328 -4.44 2.32 -3.35
C TYR A 328 -3.80 3.00 -4.56
N VAL A 329 -3.12 2.25 -5.42
CA VAL A 329 -2.44 2.81 -6.60
C VAL A 329 -3.43 3.51 -7.52
N ILE A 330 -4.56 2.84 -7.84
CA ILE A 330 -5.64 3.45 -8.63
C ILE A 330 -6.25 4.64 -7.90
N GLY A 331 -6.41 4.55 -6.57
CA GLY A 331 -6.90 5.64 -5.74
C GLY A 331 -6.01 6.88 -5.79
N VAL A 332 -4.68 6.73 -5.67
CA VAL A 332 -3.71 7.82 -5.82
C VAL A 332 -3.78 8.41 -7.22
N GLY A 333 -3.62 7.55 -8.24
CA GLY A 333 -3.57 8.00 -9.63
C GLY A 333 -4.85 8.70 -10.06
N HIS A 334 -6.02 8.08 -9.79
CA HIS A 334 -7.29 8.65 -10.14
C HIS A 334 -7.62 9.93 -9.35
N LEU A 335 -7.24 10.00 -8.06
CA LEU A 335 -7.38 11.24 -7.29
C LEU A 335 -6.52 12.36 -7.88
N ALA A 336 -5.29 12.06 -8.31
CA ALA A 336 -4.41 13.02 -8.97
C ALA A 336 -5.04 13.53 -10.28
N ASP A 337 -5.56 12.64 -11.12
CA ASP A 337 -6.26 12.99 -12.36
C ASP A 337 -7.46 13.90 -12.08
N ARG A 338 -8.28 13.58 -11.04
CA ARG A 338 -9.43 14.41 -10.63
C ARG A 338 -9.02 15.78 -10.10
N ILE A 339 -7.91 15.87 -9.36
CA ILE A 339 -7.35 17.15 -8.90
C ILE A 339 -6.88 17.97 -10.09
N ALA A 340 -6.26 17.36 -11.10
CA ALA A 340 -5.86 17.99 -12.36
C ALA A 340 -7.05 18.43 -13.24
N GLY A 341 -8.28 18.02 -12.91
CA GLY A 341 -9.50 18.40 -13.64
C GLY A 341 -10.09 17.29 -14.52
N GLY A 342 -9.55 16.09 -14.45
CA GLY A 342 -10.09 14.90 -15.10
C GLY A 342 -11.47 14.48 -14.58
N GLY A 343 -12.17 13.67 -15.38
CA GLY A 343 -13.50 13.10 -15.04
C GLY A 343 -13.41 11.92 -14.07
N PRO A 344 -14.56 11.38 -13.63
CA PRO A 344 -14.62 10.11 -12.90
C PRO A 344 -14.28 8.94 -13.81
N ILE A 345 -14.02 7.75 -13.24
CA ILE A 345 -13.99 6.48 -13.96
C ILE A 345 -15.37 6.27 -14.60
N GLU A 346 -15.40 5.97 -15.91
CA GLU A 346 -16.65 5.84 -16.66
C GLU A 346 -17.21 4.42 -16.67
N ALA A 347 -16.35 3.41 -16.55
CA ALA A 347 -16.79 2.02 -16.52
C ALA A 347 -17.57 1.71 -15.25
N SER A 348 -18.56 0.84 -15.36
CA SER A 348 -19.27 0.28 -14.21
C SER A 348 -18.39 -0.73 -13.47
N TRP A 349 -18.80 -1.03 -12.23
CA TRP A 349 -18.19 -2.05 -11.39
C TRP A 349 -19.19 -3.17 -11.10
N PRO A 350 -18.75 -4.40 -10.82
CA PRO A 350 -19.63 -5.49 -10.41
C PRO A 350 -20.11 -5.27 -8.96
N VAL A 351 -20.92 -4.22 -8.75
CA VAL A 351 -21.35 -3.75 -7.42
C VAL A 351 -22.21 -4.76 -6.64
N GLN A 352 -22.75 -5.79 -7.32
CA GLN A 352 -23.44 -6.92 -6.71
C GLN A 352 -22.47 -7.85 -5.96
N ASP A 353 -21.20 -7.85 -6.31
CA ASP A 353 -20.19 -8.66 -5.64
C ASP A 353 -19.69 -7.94 -4.37
N ARG A 354 -19.51 -8.70 -3.31
CA ARG A 354 -18.77 -8.25 -2.13
C ARG A 354 -17.32 -8.74 -2.18
N ALA A 355 -16.47 -8.16 -1.36
CA ALA A 355 -15.14 -8.72 -1.16
C ALA A 355 -15.22 -10.11 -0.51
N LEU A 356 -14.31 -11.01 -0.89
CA LEU A 356 -14.10 -12.28 -0.20
C LEU A 356 -13.52 -12.01 1.21
N THR A 357 -14.04 -12.71 2.20
CA THR A 357 -13.46 -12.71 3.55
C THR A 357 -12.08 -13.36 3.55
N TYR A 358 -11.35 -13.25 4.65
CA TYR A 358 -10.07 -13.94 4.81
C TYR A 358 -10.21 -15.46 4.62
N ASP A 359 -11.21 -16.06 5.29
CA ASP A 359 -11.45 -17.52 5.23
C ASP A 359 -11.88 -17.95 3.82
N GLU A 360 -12.70 -17.15 3.13
CA GLU A 360 -13.08 -17.43 1.73
C GLU A 360 -11.90 -17.34 0.76
N ARG A 361 -10.92 -16.48 0.99
CA ARG A 361 -9.70 -16.44 0.18
C ARG A 361 -8.82 -17.66 0.42
N ILE A 362 -8.69 -18.11 1.69
CA ILE A 362 -8.03 -19.38 2.02
C ILE A 362 -8.76 -20.55 1.36
N GLU A 363 -10.08 -20.58 1.44
CA GLU A 363 -10.90 -21.63 0.82
C GLU A 363 -10.71 -21.64 -0.70
N LEU A 364 -10.77 -20.47 -1.35
CA LEU A 364 -10.57 -20.33 -2.79
C LEU A 364 -9.22 -20.91 -3.24
N GLN A 365 -8.12 -20.52 -2.58
CA GLN A 365 -6.78 -21.04 -2.86
C GLN A 365 -6.70 -22.55 -2.61
N THR A 366 -7.31 -23.02 -1.53
CA THR A 366 -7.35 -24.47 -1.19
C THR A 366 -8.11 -25.26 -2.24
N GLN A 367 -9.28 -24.78 -2.67
CA GLN A 367 -10.11 -25.45 -3.69
C GLN A 367 -9.44 -25.45 -5.06
N LEU A 368 -8.83 -24.34 -5.47
CA LEU A 368 -8.05 -24.27 -6.71
C LEU A 368 -6.94 -25.32 -6.72
N THR A 369 -6.12 -25.35 -5.68
CA THR A 369 -4.99 -26.28 -5.55
C THR A 369 -5.49 -27.73 -5.52
N ALA A 370 -6.56 -28.04 -4.80
CA ALA A 370 -7.12 -29.38 -4.72
C ALA A 370 -7.66 -29.90 -6.09
N GLN A 371 -8.11 -28.99 -6.95
CA GLN A 371 -8.59 -29.30 -8.31
C GLN A 371 -7.48 -29.23 -9.37
N GLY A 372 -6.22 -29.10 -8.97
CA GLY A 372 -5.06 -29.13 -9.86
C GLY A 372 -4.62 -27.75 -10.42
N PHE A 373 -5.23 -26.66 -9.95
CA PHE A 373 -4.84 -25.28 -10.30
C PHE A 373 -3.98 -24.71 -9.18
N ASP A 374 -2.66 -24.89 -9.26
CA ASP A 374 -1.73 -24.60 -8.19
C ASP A 374 -1.61 -23.08 -7.93
N THR A 375 -1.92 -22.67 -6.71
CA THR A 375 -1.75 -21.28 -6.23
C THR A 375 -0.38 -21.05 -5.59
N VAL A 376 0.47 -22.11 -5.49
CA VAL A 376 1.79 -22.14 -4.86
C VAL A 376 1.74 -21.89 -3.36
N GLN A 377 0.91 -20.97 -2.88
CA GLN A 377 0.73 -20.65 -1.46
C GLN A 377 -0.74 -20.46 -1.11
N ILE A 378 -1.11 -20.90 0.09
CA ILE A 378 -2.43 -20.64 0.68
C ILE A 378 -2.22 -19.61 1.80
N ASP A 379 -2.30 -18.33 1.45
CA ASP A 379 -1.95 -17.20 2.32
C ASP A 379 -3.01 -16.08 2.36
N ALA A 380 -4.17 -16.33 1.75
CA ALA A 380 -5.28 -15.39 1.56
C ALA A 380 -4.94 -14.17 0.68
N LYS A 381 -3.80 -14.14 -0.01
CA LYS A 381 -3.46 -13.04 -0.92
C LYS A 381 -3.85 -13.41 -2.35
N ILE A 382 -4.64 -12.56 -2.99
CA ILE A 382 -4.99 -12.71 -4.39
C ILE A 382 -3.93 -11.98 -5.23
N GLY A 383 -2.79 -12.63 -5.38
CA GLY A 383 -1.66 -12.15 -6.19
C GLY A 383 -1.62 -12.82 -7.57
N PRO A 384 -0.60 -12.51 -8.40
CA PRO A 384 -0.49 -13.02 -9.76
C PRO A 384 -0.63 -14.54 -9.90
N LEU A 385 -0.06 -15.31 -8.98
CA LEU A 385 -0.15 -16.77 -8.99
C LEU A 385 -1.59 -17.25 -8.77
N THR A 386 -2.29 -16.69 -7.79
CA THR A 386 -3.71 -17.01 -7.55
C THR A 386 -4.58 -16.56 -8.73
N ILE A 387 -4.30 -15.38 -9.31
CA ILE A 387 -5.03 -14.88 -10.50
C ILE A 387 -4.86 -15.83 -11.68
N ASN A 388 -3.67 -16.37 -11.92
CA ASN A 388 -3.43 -17.33 -13.00
C ASN A 388 -4.17 -18.66 -12.73
N ALA A 389 -4.10 -19.19 -11.50
CA ALA A 389 -4.87 -20.38 -11.13
C ALA A 389 -6.39 -20.19 -11.30
N VAL A 390 -6.91 -18.98 -10.99
CA VAL A 390 -8.31 -18.62 -11.25
C VAL A 390 -8.61 -18.67 -12.75
N ARG A 391 -7.76 -18.10 -13.62
CA ARG A 391 -7.93 -18.13 -15.07
C ARG A 391 -7.93 -19.56 -15.62
N ASP A 392 -7.02 -20.38 -15.15
CA ASP A 392 -6.93 -21.79 -15.60
C ASP A 392 -8.21 -22.55 -15.21
N PHE A 393 -8.73 -22.34 -14.00
CA PHE A 393 -10.02 -22.89 -13.61
C PHE A 393 -11.16 -22.36 -14.49
N GLN A 394 -11.24 -21.03 -14.71
CA GLN A 394 -12.26 -20.43 -15.55
C GLN A 394 -12.24 -21.01 -16.96
N LEU A 395 -11.06 -21.18 -17.58
CA LEU A 395 -10.89 -21.82 -18.88
C LEU A 395 -11.40 -23.26 -18.87
N SER A 396 -11.07 -24.05 -17.84
CA SER A 396 -11.49 -25.45 -17.74
C SER A 396 -13.01 -25.63 -17.67
N ARG A 397 -13.72 -24.57 -17.25
CA ARG A 397 -15.17 -24.54 -17.10
C ARG A 397 -15.90 -23.74 -18.21
N GLY A 398 -15.17 -23.25 -19.21
CA GLY A 398 -15.72 -22.40 -20.28
C GLY A 398 -16.24 -21.04 -19.80
N LEU A 399 -15.73 -20.56 -18.67
CA LEU A 399 -16.00 -19.23 -18.13
C LEU A 399 -15.04 -18.20 -18.76
N VAL A 400 -15.38 -16.92 -18.67
CA VAL A 400 -14.50 -15.83 -19.10
C VAL A 400 -13.23 -15.84 -18.22
N PRO A 401 -12.02 -16.02 -18.81
CA PRO A 401 -10.77 -16.17 -18.03
C PRO A 401 -10.17 -14.83 -17.61
N ASP A 402 -10.95 -14.02 -16.89
CA ASP A 402 -10.56 -12.68 -16.46
C ASP A 402 -9.70 -12.64 -15.19
N GLY A 403 -9.62 -13.76 -14.48
CA GLY A 403 -8.82 -13.90 -13.26
C GLY A 403 -9.44 -13.25 -12.02
N TYR A 404 -10.70 -12.83 -12.08
CA TYR A 404 -11.36 -12.16 -10.97
C TYR A 404 -11.83 -13.14 -9.90
N ALA A 405 -11.23 -13.07 -8.71
CA ALA A 405 -11.56 -13.87 -7.54
C ALA A 405 -12.81 -13.30 -6.84
N SER A 406 -14.00 -13.75 -7.24
CA SER A 406 -15.28 -13.29 -6.74
C SER A 406 -16.00 -14.34 -5.87
N PRO A 407 -17.02 -13.96 -5.08
CA PRO A 407 -17.91 -14.92 -4.43
C PRO A 407 -18.56 -15.89 -5.42
N ARG A 408 -18.96 -15.43 -6.60
CA ARG A 408 -19.53 -16.27 -7.68
C ARG A 408 -18.53 -17.33 -8.16
N LEU A 409 -17.25 -16.96 -8.27
CA LEU A 409 -16.20 -17.91 -8.62
C LEU A 409 -16.01 -18.97 -7.53
N LEU A 410 -16.03 -18.57 -6.25
CA LEU A 410 -15.93 -19.52 -5.14
C LEU A 410 -17.11 -20.50 -5.11
N GLU A 411 -18.32 -20.05 -5.43
CA GLU A 411 -19.49 -20.94 -5.58
C GLU A 411 -19.30 -21.94 -6.73
N ALA A 412 -18.77 -21.49 -7.87
CA ALA A 412 -18.44 -22.37 -8.99
C ALA A 412 -17.38 -23.42 -8.63
N LEU A 413 -16.35 -23.04 -7.85
CA LEU A 413 -15.33 -23.97 -7.34
C LEU A 413 -15.93 -25.01 -6.39
N ARG A 414 -16.83 -24.60 -5.50
CA ARG A 414 -17.55 -25.51 -4.58
C ARG A 414 -18.42 -26.52 -5.34
N ALA A 415 -19.12 -26.04 -6.37
CA ALA A 415 -19.95 -26.91 -7.22
C ALA A 415 -19.09 -27.94 -7.97
N ALA A 416 -17.97 -27.50 -8.53
CA ALA A 416 -17.02 -28.37 -9.24
C ALA A 416 -16.36 -29.43 -8.34
N ALA A 417 -16.18 -29.14 -7.05
CA ALA A 417 -15.62 -30.11 -6.09
C ALA A 417 -16.64 -31.18 -5.66
N ALA A 418 -17.93 -30.99 -5.95
CA ALA A 418 -19.01 -31.92 -5.62
C ALA A 418 -19.33 -32.91 -6.78
N GLU A 419 -18.76 -32.67 -7.98
CA GLU A 419 -18.86 -33.56 -9.17
C GLU A 419 -17.85 -34.69 -9.11
#